data_fcbb8200b54c0adecd731eb34e3aa528
#
_entry.id   fcbb8200b54c0adecd731eb34e3aa528
#
_cell.length_a   1.000
_cell.length_b   1.000
_cell.length_c   1.000
_cell.angle_alpha   90.00
_cell.angle_beta   90.00
_cell.angle_gamma   90.00
#
_symmetry.space_group_name_H-M   'P 1'
#
loop_
_entity.id
_entity.type
_entity.pdbx_description
1 polymer ?
#
loop_
_entity_poly.entity_id
_entity_poly.type
_entity_poly.pdbx_seq_one_letter_code
_entity_poly.pdbx_strand_id
1 'polypeptide(L)' 'MAERKVTVVLTQRDIELVELAVVDDDADAALEFVRRVVKPQVDAELRHG' A
#
# COMPACT_ATOMS: atom_id res chain seq x y z
N MET A 1 -18.10 -16.87 -5.37
CA MET A 1 -16.73 -16.53 -5.76
C MET A 1 -15.87 -16.27 -4.53
N ALA A 2 -14.73 -16.90 -4.43
CA ALA A 2 -13.87 -16.75 -3.26
C ALA A 2 -13.26 -15.34 -3.20
N GLU A 3 -13.33 -14.74 -2.02
CA GLU A 3 -12.70 -13.44 -1.79
C GLU A 3 -11.18 -13.62 -1.69
N ARG A 4 -10.43 -12.80 -2.40
CA ARG A 4 -8.98 -12.84 -2.36
C ARG A 4 -8.47 -11.79 -1.39
N LYS A 5 -7.62 -12.22 -0.46
CA LYS A 5 -7.04 -11.33 0.55
C LYS A 5 -5.54 -11.31 0.42
N VAL A 6 -4.96 -10.11 0.52
CA VAL A 6 -3.52 -9.92 0.47
C VAL A 6 -3.09 -9.14 1.71
N THR A 7 -2.06 -9.63 2.39
CA THR A 7 -1.50 -8.95 3.54
C THR A 7 -0.35 -8.06 3.10
N VAL A 8 -0.39 -6.79 3.50
CA VAL A 8 0.65 -5.82 3.19
C VAL A 8 1.37 -5.44 4.47
N VAL A 9 2.71 -5.49 4.44
CA VAL A 9 3.54 -5.13 5.59
C VAL A 9 3.91 -3.65 5.50
N LEU A 10 3.62 -2.91 6.57
CA LEU A 10 3.95 -1.49 6.67
C LEU A 10 4.90 -1.26 7.82
N THR A 11 5.98 -0.52 7.56
CA THR A 11 6.89 -0.08 8.61
C THR A 11 6.32 1.13 9.33
N GLN A 12 6.93 1.53 10.44
CA GLN A 12 6.53 2.73 11.16
C GLN A 12 6.56 3.96 10.24
N ARG A 13 7.57 4.07 9.41
CA ARG A 13 7.69 5.17 8.46
C ARG A 13 6.55 5.14 7.43
N ASP A 14 6.20 3.96 6.96
CA ASP A 14 5.10 3.81 6.00
C ASP A 14 3.77 4.26 6.61
N ILE A 15 3.54 3.91 7.86
CA ILE A 15 2.33 4.32 8.57
C ILE A 15 2.25 5.85 8.65
N GLU A 16 3.37 6.49 8.97
CA GLU A 16 3.43 7.95 9.04
C GLU A 16 3.14 8.60 7.69
N LEU A 17 3.66 8.03 6.61
CA LEU A 17 3.42 8.54 5.26
C LEU A 17 1.95 8.44 4.88
N VAL A 18 1.30 7.33 5.23
CA VAL A 18 -0.13 7.16 4.97
C VAL A 18 -0.93 8.22 5.71
N GLU A 19 -0.65 8.43 6.99
CA GLU A 19 -1.37 9.40 7.79
C GLU A 19 -1.20 10.82 7.24
N LEU A 20 0.03 11.19 6.87
CA LEU A 20 0.29 12.50 6.30
C LEU A 20 -0.43 12.71 4.97
N ALA A 21 -0.44 11.70 4.12
CA ALA A 21 -1.13 11.78 2.84
C ALA A 21 -2.63 12.04 3.01
N VAL A 22 -3.23 11.40 4.02
CA VAL A 22 -4.65 11.57 4.32
C VAL A 22 -4.92 12.94 4.94
N VAL A 23 -4.12 13.34 5.92
CA VAL A 23 -4.28 14.62 6.61
C VAL A 23 -4.14 15.79 5.64
N ASP A 24 -3.15 15.73 4.76
CA ASP A 24 -2.89 16.79 3.79
C ASP A 24 -3.75 16.68 2.53
N ASP A 25 -4.54 15.62 2.43
CA ASP A 25 -5.35 15.32 1.25
C ASP A 25 -4.49 15.34 -0.03
N ASP A 26 -3.30 14.75 0.08
CA ASP A 26 -2.30 14.74 -0.99
C ASP A 26 -2.44 13.49 -1.84
N ALA A 27 -3.19 13.62 -2.93
CA ALA A 27 -3.46 12.49 -3.83
C ALA A 27 -2.19 11.97 -4.49
N ASP A 28 -1.24 12.85 -4.82
CA ASP A 28 0.01 12.45 -5.46
C ASP A 28 0.87 11.63 -4.51
N ALA A 29 0.96 12.04 -3.25
CA ALA A 29 1.69 11.30 -2.23
C ALA A 29 1.04 9.94 -1.98
N ALA A 30 -0.28 9.89 -1.93
CA ALA A 30 -1.01 8.64 -1.74
C ALA A 30 -0.77 7.68 -2.90
N LEU A 31 -0.81 8.17 -4.13
CA LEU A 31 -0.57 7.36 -5.31
C LEU A 31 0.87 6.84 -5.33
N GLU A 32 1.84 7.69 -4.98
CA GLU A 32 3.24 7.30 -4.91
C GLU A 32 3.44 6.19 -3.87
N PHE A 33 2.79 6.31 -2.72
CA PHE A 33 2.85 5.29 -1.68
C PHE A 33 2.32 3.95 -2.19
N VAL A 34 1.18 3.98 -2.88
CA VAL A 34 0.60 2.75 -3.43
C VAL A 34 1.56 2.10 -4.43
N ARG A 35 2.16 2.88 -5.31
CA ARG A 35 3.08 2.35 -6.31
C ARG A 35 4.35 1.74 -5.71
N ARG A 36 4.88 2.35 -4.65
CA ARG A 36 6.16 1.93 -4.08
C ARG A 36 6.03 0.86 -3.02
N VAL A 37 4.99 0.91 -2.22
CA VAL A 37 4.85 0.05 -1.05
C VAL A 37 3.78 -1.02 -1.25
N VAL A 38 2.61 -0.64 -1.69
CA VAL A 38 1.47 -1.56 -1.79
C VAL A 38 1.56 -2.45 -3.02
N LYS A 39 1.74 -1.85 -4.18
CA LYS A 39 1.72 -2.58 -5.46
C LYS A 39 2.78 -3.68 -5.53
N PRO A 40 4.05 -3.45 -5.15
CA PRO A 40 5.04 -4.52 -5.19
C PRO A 40 4.68 -5.71 -4.30
N GLN A 41 4.10 -5.47 -3.15
CA GLN A 41 3.69 -6.54 -2.23
C GLN A 41 2.51 -7.32 -2.78
N VAL A 42 1.55 -6.61 -3.37
CA VAL A 42 0.40 -7.25 -4.01
C VAL A 42 0.87 -8.13 -5.17
N ASP A 43 1.76 -7.62 -6.01
CA ASP A 43 2.28 -8.38 -7.14
C ASP A 43 3.02 -9.62 -6.68
N ALA A 44 3.81 -9.52 -5.61
CA ALA A 44 4.53 -10.67 -5.06
C ALA A 44 3.56 -11.76 -4.58
N GLU A 45 2.49 -11.37 -3.90
CA GLU A 45 1.47 -12.31 -3.44
C GLU A 45 0.75 -12.98 -4.62
N LEU A 46 0.43 -12.21 -5.65
CA LEU A 46 -0.24 -12.75 -6.82
C LEU A 46 0.63 -13.75 -7.58
N ARG A 47 1.94 -13.58 -7.55
CA ARG A 47 2.87 -14.51 -8.20
C ARG A 47 2.93 -15.85 -7.49
N HIS A 48 2.75 -15.87 -6.19
CA HIS A 48 2.79 -17.11 -5.40
C HIS A 48 1.48 -17.89 -5.49
N GLY A 49 0.45 -17.24 -5.91
CA GLY A 49 -0.84 -17.87 -6.09
C GLY A 49 -0.91 -18.64 -7.35
#